data_3156991ce922fe1dfb76f827aa991506
#
_entry.id   3156991ce922fe1dfb76f827aa991506
#
_cell.length_a   1.000
_cell.length_b   1.000
_cell.length_c   1.000
_cell.angle_alpha   90.00
_cell.angle_beta   90.00
_cell.angle_gamma   90.00
#
_symmetry.space_group_name_H-M   'P 1'
#
loop_
_entity.id
_entity.type
_entity.pdbx_description
1 polymer ?
#
loop_
_entity_poly.entity_id
_entity_poly.type
_entity_poly.pdbx_seq_one_letter_code
_entity_poly.pdbx_strand_id
1 'polypeptide(L)'
;MRSDNRAPNQLRETTITPHYLPHAEGSVLIEAGRTRVICTASVEERVPPFLRGSGKGWVTAEYGMLPRATNTRMQREATAGKVGGRTQEIQRLIGRSLRSVTNLPALGERTIWVDCDVIQADGGTRTASITGAFVALALALETLRSRDALRSIPLNDSVAAISVGIVDGVALLDLAYEDDSRAEVDMNIVKTGDGRFIEVQGTAEGQPFDRAQLDALLGLADEGIRQLSAKQRAIVGHLVKFPD
;
A
#
# COMPACT_ATOMS: atom_id res chain seq x y z
N MET A 1 2.29 -1.76 27.43
CA MET A 1 1.28 -0.76 27.03
C MET A 1 1.85 0.03 25.85
N ARG A 2 1.08 0.30 24.80
CA ARG A 2 1.54 1.06 23.61
C ARG A 2 1.84 2.52 24.02
N SER A 3 2.86 3.12 23.44
CA SER A 3 3.29 4.49 23.77
C SER A 3 2.26 5.57 23.40
N ASP A 4 1.41 5.26 22.41
CA ASP A 4 0.33 6.14 21.95
C ASP A 4 -1.04 5.86 22.62
N ASN A 5 -1.07 4.99 23.64
CA ASN A 5 -2.25 4.59 24.41
C ASN A 5 -3.39 3.93 23.62
N ARG A 6 -3.15 3.49 22.37
CA ARG A 6 -4.15 2.74 21.61
C ARG A 6 -4.43 1.36 22.22
N ALA A 7 -5.67 0.90 22.04
CA ALA A 7 -6.01 -0.50 22.32
C ALA A 7 -5.27 -1.45 21.34
N PRO A 8 -5.05 -2.72 21.70
CA PRO A 8 -4.37 -3.70 20.85
C PRO A 8 -4.97 -3.83 19.43
N ASN A 9 -6.26 -3.71 19.31
CA ASN A 9 -7.02 -3.84 18.05
C ASN A 9 -7.37 -2.49 17.40
N GLN A 10 -6.73 -1.40 17.79
CA GLN A 10 -7.05 -0.05 17.31
C GLN A 10 -6.06 0.42 16.25
N LEU A 11 -6.58 0.87 15.08
CA LEU A 11 -5.80 1.59 14.09
C LEU A 11 -5.33 2.96 14.59
N ARG A 12 -4.20 3.44 14.08
CA ARG A 12 -3.88 4.86 14.12
C ARG A 12 -4.93 5.65 13.35
N GLU A 13 -5.14 6.89 13.74
CA GLU A 13 -5.92 7.80 12.91
C GLU A 13 -5.35 7.81 11.49
N THR A 14 -6.18 7.47 10.51
CA THR A 14 -5.77 7.34 9.12
C THR A 14 -6.61 8.26 8.26
N THR A 15 -5.96 9.07 7.44
CA THR A 15 -6.61 9.95 6.45
C THR A 15 -6.02 9.69 5.08
N ILE A 16 -6.83 9.86 4.03
CA ILE A 16 -6.42 9.80 2.63
C ILE A 16 -6.96 11.06 1.96
N THR A 17 -6.07 11.96 1.58
CA THR A 17 -6.41 13.22 0.91
C THR A 17 -6.21 13.05 -0.60
N PRO A 18 -7.28 12.96 -1.40
CA PRO A 18 -7.17 12.81 -2.85
C PRO A 18 -6.75 14.12 -3.53
N HIS A 19 -6.28 14.01 -4.78
CA HIS A 19 -5.86 15.13 -5.63
C HIS A 19 -4.78 16.02 -4.99
N TYR A 20 -3.87 15.39 -4.26
CA TYR A 20 -2.85 16.11 -3.47
C TYR A 20 -1.83 16.82 -4.35
N LEU A 21 -1.43 16.22 -5.46
CA LEU A 21 -0.54 16.83 -6.47
C LEU A 21 -1.30 17.04 -7.78
N PRO A 22 -1.22 18.24 -8.41
CA PRO A 22 -2.07 18.58 -9.55
C PRO A 22 -1.58 18.01 -10.89
N HIS A 23 -0.34 17.54 -10.98
CA HIS A 23 0.26 17.14 -12.26
C HIS A 23 0.08 15.65 -12.59
N ALA A 24 -0.08 14.78 -11.59
CA ALA A 24 -0.30 13.36 -11.81
C ALA A 24 -1.77 13.09 -12.16
N GLU A 25 -2.05 12.08 -13.01
CA GLU A 25 -3.42 11.67 -13.33
C GLU A 25 -4.20 11.23 -12.08
N GLY A 26 -3.53 10.65 -11.11
CA GLY A 26 -4.08 10.37 -9.78
C GLY A 26 -3.04 10.62 -8.69
N SER A 27 -3.46 11.21 -7.58
CA SER A 27 -2.54 11.47 -6.46
C SER A 27 -3.27 11.52 -5.13
N VAL A 28 -2.60 11.05 -4.09
CA VAL A 28 -3.09 11.14 -2.70
C VAL A 28 -1.94 11.41 -1.74
N LEU A 29 -2.26 12.04 -0.61
CA LEU A 29 -1.48 11.94 0.61
C LEU A 29 -2.21 10.96 1.54
N ILE A 30 -1.55 9.87 1.92
CA ILE A 30 -2.03 8.99 2.98
C ILE A 30 -1.25 9.26 4.27
N GLU A 31 -1.97 9.41 5.36
CA GLU A 31 -1.44 9.60 6.71
C GLU A 31 -1.99 8.50 7.62
N ALA A 32 -1.11 7.83 8.35
CA ALA A 32 -1.46 6.84 9.38
C ALA A 32 -0.68 7.18 10.66
N GLY A 33 -1.33 7.87 11.58
CA GLY A 33 -0.67 8.52 12.71
C GLY A 33 0.40 9.51 12.22
N ARG A 34 1.66 9.24 12.53
CA ARG A 34 2.79 10.07 12.06
C ARG A 34 3.42 9.58 10.75
N THR A 35 3.02 8.43 10.23
CA THR A 35 3.47 8.00 8.91
C THR A 35 2.74 8.76 7.81
N ARG A 36 3.49 9.31 6.85
CA ARG A 36 2.97 10.10 5.72
C ARG A 36 3.61 9.66 4.42
N VAL A 37 2.79 9.33 3.44
CA VAL A 37 3.25 8.89 2.11
C VAL A 37 2.47 9.63 1.03
N ILE A 38 3.19 10.24 0.10
CA ILE A 38 2.60 10.73 -1.15
C ILE A 38 2.58 9.55 -2.12
N CYS A 39 1.41 9.25 -2.69
CA CYS A 39 1.28 8.27 -3.75
C CYS A 39 0.76 8.96 -5.01
N THR A 40 1.46 8.79 -6.13
CA THR A 40 1.02 9.30 -7.43
C THR A 40 0.85 8.16 -8.42
N ALA A 41 0.00 8.34 -9.40
CA ALA A 41 -0.17 7.44 -10.52
C ALA A 41 -0.12 8.23 -11.82
N SER A 42 0.90 7.95 -12.64
CA SER A 42 1.17 8.59 -13.92
C SER A 42 0.94 7.62 -15.06
N VAL A 43 0.38 8.10 -16.19
CA VAL A 43 0.01 7.28 -17.34
C VAL A 43 1.01 7.46 -18.47
N GLU A 44 1.52 6.35 -19.01
CA GLU A 44 2.28 6.33 -20.28
C GLU A 44 1.53 5.50 -21.31
N GLU A 45 1.35 6.05 -22.52
CA GLU A 45 0.73 5.38 -23.70
C GLU A 45 1.69 4.38 -24.37
N ARG A 46 2.40 3.61 -23.57
CA ARG A 46 3.30 2.53 -24.01
C ARG A 46 3.46 1.49 -22.90
N VAL A 47 3.81 0.28 -23.32
CA VAL A 47 4.11 -0.83 -22.39
C VAL A 47 5.60 -1.21 -22.47
N PRO A 48 6.11 -1.87 -21.43
CA PRO A 48 7.45 -2.45 -21.46
C PRO A 48 7.66 -3.37 -22.66
N PRO A 49 8.90 -3.54 -23.16
CA PRO A 49 9.17 -4.33 -24.37
C PRO A 49 8.59 -5.75 -24.35
N PHE A 50 8.54 -6.40 -23.19
CA PHE A 50 8.03 -7.76 -23.04
C PHE A 50 6.49 -7.89 -23.17
N LEU A 51 5.76 -6.76 -23.22
CA LEU A 51 4.29 -6.73 -23.39
C LEU A 51 3.85 -6.12 -24.72
N ARG A 52 4.77 -5.66 -25.56
CA ARG A 52 4.40 -5.05 -26.86
C ARG A 52 3.65 -6.03 -27.74
N GLY A 53 2.52 -5.59 -28.29
CA GLY A 53 1.65 -6.42 -29.13
C GLY A 53 0.84 -7.47 -28.37
N SER A 54 0.86 -7.48 -27.04
CA SER A 54 0.06 -8.41 -26.23
C SER A 54 -1.37 -7.94 -26.01
N GLY A 55 -1.66 -6.67 -26.28
CA GLY A 55 -2.93 -6.02 -25.97
C GLY A 55 -3.17 -5.78 -24.47
N LYS A 56 -2.15 -5.99 -23.63
CA LYS A 56 -2.25 -5.87 -22.16
C LYS A 56 -1.49 -4.64 -21.68
N GLY A 57 -2.06 -3.95 -20.70
CA GLY A 57 -1.38 -2.90 -19.97
C GLY A 57 -0.50 -3.42 -18.85
N TRP A 58 0.14 -2.49 -18.17
CA TRP A 58 1.02 -2.77 -17.05
C TRP A 58 0.83 -1.77 -15.90
N VAL A 59 0.97 -2.23 -14.68
CA VAL A 59 1.08 -1.37 -13.49
C VAL A 59 2.40 -1.70 -12.82
N THR A 60 3.21 -0.70 -12.61
CA THR A 60 4.49 -0.81 -11.91
C THR A 60 4.55 0.20 -10.78
N ALA A 61 5.47 0.02 -9.84
CA ALA A 61 5.61 0.94 -8.72
C ALA A 61 7.07 1.22 -8.40
N GLU A 62 7.31 2.45 -7.99
CA GLU A 62 8.53 2.87 -7.32
C GLU A 62 8.21 3.26 -5.87
N TYR A 63 9.21 3.13 -5.01
CA TYR A 63 9.10 3.46 -3.59
C TYR A 63 10.39 4.12 -3.14
N GLY A 64 10.27 5.18 -2.36
CA GLY A 64 11.41 5.85 -1.79
C GLY A 64 11.08 6.53 -0.47
N MET A 65 12.14 6.91 0.26
CA MET A 65 12.02 7.65 1.49
C MET A 65 12.84 8.93 1.40
N LEU A 66 12.27 10.05 1.86
CA LEU A 66 13.06 11.28 2.01
C LEU A 66 14.20 11.05 3.02
N PRO A 67 15.38 11.67 2.83
CA PRO A 67 16.50 11.50 3.74
C PRO A 67 16.18 11.77 5.22
N ARG A 68 15.23 12.65 5.49
CA ARG A 68 14.76 13.00 6.83
C ARG A 68 13.34 12.53 7.11
N ALA A 69 12.89 11.48 6.41
CA ALA A 69 11.66 10.81 6.77
C ALA A 69 11.73 10.14 8.16
N THR A 70 12.94 9.86 8.63
CA THR A 70 13.25 9.26 9.95
C THR A 70 14.01 10.22 10.86
N ASN A 71 14.18 9.86 12.12
CA ASN A 71 14.90 10.66 13.13
C ASN A 71 16.36 10.96 12.76
N THR A 72 17.02 10.03 12.08
CA THR A 72 18.36 10.19 11.53
C THR A 72 18.31 10.37 10.02
N ARG A 73 19.25 11.18 9.48
CA ARG A 73 19.36 11.38 8.04
C ARG A 73 19.87 10.10 7.36
N MET A 74 19.07 9.55 6.44
CA MET A 74 19.49 8.48 5.54
C MET A 74 20.16 9.05 4.28
N GLN A 75 21.11 8.31 3.71
CA GLN A 75 21.69 8.67 2.41
C GLN A 75 20.65 8.41 1.30
N ARG A 76 20.59 9.28 0.29
CA ARG A 76 19.78 9.02 -0.90
C ARG A 76 20.34 7.83 -1.67
N GLU A 77 19.50 6.89 -2.07
CA GLU A 77 19.91 5.70 -2.84
C GLU A 77 20.54 6.08 -4.18
N ALA A 78 20.06 7.14 -4.82
CA ALA A 78 20.67 7.69 -6.04
C ALA A 78 22.13 8.10 -5.84
N THR A 79 22.50 8.61 -4.66
CA THR A 79 23.89 8.95 -4.32
C THR A 79 24.72 7.70 -4.04
N ALA A 80 24.09 6.63 -3.58
CA ALA A 80 24.77 5.33 -3.37
C ALA A 80 24.94 4.52 -4.68
N GLY A 81 24.37 5.01 -5.80
CA GLY A 81 24.51 4.41 -7.12
C GLY A 81 23.69 3.13 -7.36
N LYS A 82 22.91 2.71 -6.37
CA LYS A 82 21.98 1.55 -6.49
C LYS A 82 20.82 1.65 -5.54
N VAL A 83 19.69 1.10 -5.97
CA VAL A 83 18.50 0.93 -5.13
C VAL A 83 18.75 -0.22 -4.14
N GLY A 84 18.42 -0.02 -2.87
CA GLY A 84 18.58 -1.02 -1.82
C GLY A 84 17.63 -2.21 -1.99
N GLY A 85 18.00 -3.38 -1.45
CA GLY A 85 17.18 -4.59 -1.54
C GLY A 85 15.79 -4.43 -0.92
N ARG A 86 15.69 -3.75 0.23
CA ARG A 86 14.40 -3.42 0.87
C ARG A 86 13.51 -2.55 -0.04
N THR A 87 14.05 -1.53 -0.65
CA THR A 87 13.32 -0.65 -1.58
C THR A 87 12.81 -1.44 -2.78
N GLN A 88 13.66 -2.27 -3.39
CA GLN A 88 13.25 -3.14 -4.52
C GLN A 88 12.17 -4.14 -4.13
N GLU A 89 12.25 -4.73 -2.95
CA GLU A 89 11.22 -5.64 -2.42
C GLU A 89 9.87 -4.93 -2.30
N ILE A 90 9.85 -3.72 -1.68
CA ILE A 90 8.63 -2.94 -1.48
C ILE A 90 8.03 -2.49 -2.82
N GLN A 91 8.85 -2.03 -3.77
CA GLN A 91 8.39 -1.68 -5.14
C GLN A 91 7.69 -2.85 -5.81
N ARG A 92 8.29 -4.04 -5.73
CA ARG A 92 7.71 -5.28 -6.30
C ARG A 92 6.40 -5.66 -5.61
N LEU A 93 6.32 -5.51 -4.29
CA LEU A 93 5.13 -5.77 -3.50
C LEU A 93 3.97 -4.84 -3.87
N ILE A 94 4.21 -3.52 -3.92
CA ILE A 94 3.20 -2.54 -4.33
C ILE A 94 2.70 -2.87 -5.75
N GLY A 95 3.60 -3.02 -6.71
CA GLY A 95 3.25 -3.31 -8.10
C GLY A 95 2.44 -4.61 -8.24
N ARG A 96 2.82 -5.69 -7.54
CA ARG A 96 2.09 -6.95 -7.53
C ARG A 96 0.70 -6.80 -6.92
N SER A 97 0.59 -6.09 -5.81
CA SER A 97 -0.68 -5.86 -5.13
C SER A 97 -1.69 -5.13 -6.04
N LEU A 98 -1.24 -4.07 -6.71
CA LEU A 98 -2.09 -3.32 -7.63
C LEU A 98 -2.49 -4.15 -8.87
N ARG A 99 -1.54 -4.90 -9.45
CA ARG A 99 -1.84 -5.78 -10.60
C ARG A 99 -2.85 -6.86 -10.29
N SER A 100 -2.90 -7.36 -9.05
CA SER A 100 -3.84 -8.43 -8.67
C SER A 100 -5.30 -7.99 -8.74
N VAL A 101 -5.56 -6.69 -8.62
CA VAL A 101 -6.91 -6.11 -8.67
C VAL A 101 -7.18 -5.33 -9.96
N THR A 102 -6.23 -5.27 -10.90
CA THR A 102 -6.35 -4.56 -12.17
C THR A 102 -6.60 -5.52 -13.32
N ASN A 103 -7.60 -5.23 -14.16
CA ASN A 103 -7.84 -5.91 -15.43
C ASN A 103 -6.86 -5.38 -16.49
N LEU A 104 -5.67 -5.96 -16.57
CA LEU A 104 -4.61 -5.51 -17.47
C LEU A 104 -4.98 -5.54 -18.96
N PRO A 105 -5.74 -6.54 -19.47
CA PRO A 105 -6.29 -6.49 -20.84
C PRO A 105 -7.21 -5.29 -21.08
N ALA A 106 -8.10 -4.96 -20.13
CA ALA A 106 -9.01 -3.84 -20.27
C ALA A 106 -8.31 -2.47 -20.14
N LEU A 107 -7.13 -2.42 -19.50
CA LEU A 107 -6.27 -1.23 -19.47
C LEU A 107 -5.70 -0.90 -20.88
N GLY A 108 -5.51 -1.92 -21.74
CA GLY A 108 -4.85 -1.76 -23.05
C GLY A 108 -3.34 -1.48 -22.91
N GLU A 109 -2.63 -1.30 -24.00
CA GLU A 109 -1.16 -1.15 -24.00
C GLU A 109 -0.70 0.20 -23.40
N ARG A 110 -0.98 0.40 -22.11
CA ARG A 110 -0.55 1.52 -21.29
C ARG A 110 0.22 1.05 -20.08
N THR A 111 1.14 1.85 -19.59
CA THR A 111 1.78 1.65 -18.29
C THR A 111 1.27 2.70 -17.32
N ILE A 112 0.83 2.25 -16.13
CA ILE A 112 0.62 3.14 -14.99
C ILE A 112 1.85 3.01 -14.07
N TRP A 113 2.55 4.10 -13.91
CA TRP A 113 3.64 4.25 -12.96
C TRP A 113 3.07 4.76 -11.64
N VAL A 114 3.30 4.03 -10.58
CA VAL A 114 2.88 4.43 -9.25
C VAL A 114 4.11 4.74 -8.41
N ASP A 115 4.23 5.99 -7.99
CA ASP A 115 5.34 6.45 -7.16
C ASP A 115 4.85 6.63 -5.72
N CYS A 116 5.57 6.06 -4.76
CA CYS A 116 5.27 6.14 -3.33
C CYS A 116 6.44 6.76 -2.58
N ASP A 117 6.32 8.03 -2.23
CA ASP A 117 7.34 8.81 -1.54
C ASP A 117 6.98 8.98 -0.06
N VAL A 118 7.75 8.33 0.81
CA VAL A 118 7.60 8.48 2.25
C VAL A 118 8.22 9.79 2.69
N ILE A 119 7.39 10.72 3.12
CA ILE A 119 7.84 12.03 3.63
C ILE A 119 8.06 12.03 5.15
N GLN A 120 7.37 11.12 5.86
CA GLN A 120 7.58 10.87 7.29
C GLN A 120 7.28 9.40 7.60
N ALA A 121 8.17 8.73 8.33
CA ALA A 121 8.06 7.31 8.68
C ALA A 121 7.90 7.12 10.19
N ASP A 122 6.85 6.37 10.57
CA ASP A 122 6.58 5.94 11.93
C ASP A 122 5.92 4.55 11.95
N GLY A 123 6.57 3.57 11.31
CA GLY A 123 6.02 2.22 11.10
C GLY A 123 4.99 2.15 9.97
N GLY A 124 4.81 0.97 9.38
CA GLY A 124 3.78 0.70 8.38
C GLY A 124 3.91 1.46 7.05
N THR A 125 5.12 1.91 6.65
CA THR A 125 5.29 2.71 5.42
C THR A 125 4.90 1.92 4.17
N ARG A 126 5.25 0.63 4.08
CA ARG A 126 4.90 -0.23 2.93
C ARG A 126 3.40 -0.48 2.83
N THR A 127 2.73 -0.69 3.94
CA THR A 127 1.27 -0.94 3.99
C THR A 127 0.47 0.32 3.68
N ALA A 128 0.90 1.47 4.20
CA ALA A 128 0.34 2.78 3.83
C ALA A 128 0.53 3.06 2.34
N SER A 129 1.73 2.76 1.77
CA SER A 129 2.00 2.92 0.34
C SER A 129 1.03 2.09 -0.51
N ILE A 130 0.82 0.81 -0.21
CA ILE A 130 -0.12 -0.05 -0.96
C ILE A 130 -1.54 0.53 -0.89
N THR A 131 -1.99 0.90 0.32
CA THR A 131 -3.35 1.41 0.55
C THR A 131 -3.59 2.74 -0.15
N GLY A 132 -2.63 3.67 -0.10
CA GLY A 132 -2.70 4.96 -0.80
C GLY A 132 -2.54 4.82 -2.31
N ALA A 133 -1.61 3.96 -2.76
CA ALA A 133 -1.36 3.69 -4.18
C ALA A 133 -2.60 3.16 -4.91
N PHE A 134 -3.42 2.34 -4.26
CA PHE A 134 -4.68 1.89 -4.84
C PHE A 134 -5.63 3.07 -5.13
N VAL A 135 -5.76 4.01 -4.21
CA VAL A 135 -6.61 5.19 -4.41
C VAL A 135 -6.05 6.08 -5.53
N ALA A 136 -4.73 6.30 -5.56
CA ALA A 136 -4.07 7.05 -6.63
C ALA A 136 -4.29 6.39 -8.00
N LEU A 137 -4.15 5.06 -8.09
CA LEU A 137 -4.44 4.29 -9.31
C LEU A 137 -5.90 4.45 -9.75
N ALA A 138 -6.86 4.32 -8.84
CA ALA A 138 -8.29 4.45 -9.17
C ALA A 138 -8.62 5.86 -9.72
N LEU A 139 -8.05 6.91 -9.13
CA LEU A 139 -8.21 8.29 -9.60
C LEU A 139 -7.55 8.52 -10.98
N ALA A 140 -6.39 7.92 -11.23
CA ALA A 140 -5.74 8.00 -12.55
C ALA A 140 -6.59 7.31 -13.63
N LEU A 141 -7.17 6.16 -13.31
CA LEU A 141 -8.09 5.46 -14.24
C LEU A 141 -9.38 6.24 -14.48
N GLU A 142 -9.90 6.95 -13.47
CA GLU A 142 -11.02 7.88 -13.64
C GLU A 142 -10.66 9.04 -14.59
N THR A 143 -9.48 9.61 -14.44
CA THR A 143 -8.95 10.64 -15.34
C THR A 143 -8.88 10.13 -16.78
N LEU A 144 -8.39 8.91 -17.02
CA LEU A 144 -8.39 8.30 -18.35
C LEU A 144 -9.81 8.09 -18.89
N ARG A 145 -10.74 7.63 -18.06
CA ARG A 145 -12.14 7.47 -18.45
C ARG A 145 -12.79 8.81 -18.82
N SER A 146 -12.55 9.86 -18.06
CA SER A 146 -13.10 11.20 -18.33
C SER A 146 -12.55 11.84 -19.63
N ARG A 147 -11.39 11.37 -20.09
CA ARG A 147 -10.79 11.75 -21.39
C ARG A 147 -11.18 10.81 -22.54
N ASP A 148 -12.19 9.93 -22.34
CA ASP A 148 -12.61 8.90 -23.31
C ASP A 148 -11.51 7.90 -23.71
N ALA A 149 -10.40 7.84 -22.96
CA ALA A 149 -9.31 6.91 -23.21
C ALA A 149 -9.61 5.49 -22.69
N LEU A 150 -10.57 5.35 -21.75
CA LEU A 150 -11.07 4.07 -21.26
C LEU A 150 -12.60 4.02 -21.31
N ARG A 151 -13.16 2.87 -21.75
CA ARG A 151 -14.61 2.64 -21.76
C ARG A 151 -15.19 2.39 -20.37
N SER A 152 -14.41 1.79 -19.50
CA SER A 152 -14.79 1.45 -18.11
C SER A 152 -13.54 1.44 -17.24
N ILE A 153 -13.72 1.55 -15.93
CA ILE A 153 -12.61 1.44 -14.96
C ILE A 153 -12.15 -0.02 -14.91
N PRO A 154 -10.88 -0.31 -15.26
CA PRO A 154 -10.35 -1.67 -15.31
C PRO A 154 -9.87 -2.15 -13.93
N LEU A 155 -10.72 -2.03 -12.90
CA LEU A 155 -10.48 -2.57 -11.56
C LEU A 155 -11.48 -3.69 -11.27
N ASN A 156 -10.98 -4.84 -10.83
CA ASN A 156 -11.78 -6.00 -10.47
C ASN A 156 -12.19 -5.98 -8.99
N ASP A 157 -11.37 -5.37 -8.14
CA ASP A 157 -11.55 -5.31 -6.70
C ASP A 157 -10.73 -4.17 -6.10
N SER A 158 -10.87 -3.91 -4.80
CA SER A 158 -9.98 -3.05 -4.03
C SER A 158 -8.80 -3.83 -3.43
N VAL A 159 -7.79 -3.11 -2.94
CA VAL A 159 -6.68 -3.69 -2.18
C VAL A 159 -6.26 -2.76 -1.06
N ALA A 160 -6.05 -3.32 0.12
CA ALA A 160 -5.48 -2.62 1.26
C ALA A 160 -4.45 -3.50 1.99
N ALA A 161 -3.59 -2.87 2.76
CA ALA A 161 -2.54 -3.55 3.51
C ALA A 161 -2.40 -2.98 4.92
N ILE A 162 -2.02 -3.83 5.86
CA ILE A 162 -1.83 -3.46 7.26
C ILE A 162 -0.67 -4.24 7.89
N SER A 163 -0.02 -3.66 8.88
CA SER A 163 0.92 -4.37 9.74
C SER A 163 0.22 -4.89 10.99
N VAL A 164 0.62 -6.07 11.44
CA VAL A 164 0.23 -6.66 12.71
C VAL A 164 1.46 -7.31 13.34
N GLY A 165 1.48 -7.49 14.65
CA GLY A 165 2.62 -8.15 15.29
C GLY A 165 2.34 -8.54 16.73
N ILE A 166 3.32 -9.19 17.36
CA ILE A 166 3.30 -9.55 18.79
C ILE A 166 4.34 -8.69 19.49
N VAL A 167 3.91 -7.98 20.51
CA VAL A 167 4.77 -7.12 21.34
C VAL A 167 4.45 -7.42 22.81
N ASP A 168 5.45 -7.78 23.59
CA ASP A 168 5.30 -8.18 25.00
C ASP A 168 4.21 -9.28 25.17
N GLY A 169 4.18 -10.26 24.24
CA GLY A 169 3.21 -11.36 24.21
C GLY A 169 1.78 -10.97 23.77
N VAL A 170 1.52 -9.72 23.40
CA VAL A 170 0.20 -9.23 22.99
C VAL A 170 0.15 -9.02 21.48
N ALA A 171 -0.88 -9.58 20.82
CA ALA A 171 -1.14 -9.33 19.39
C ALA A 171 -1.65 -7.90 19.20
N LEU A 172 -1.00 -7.13 18.31
CA LEU A 172 -1.28 -5.72 18.05
C LEU A 172 -1.60 -5.49 16.59
N LEU A 173 -2.59 -4.63 16.34
CA LEU A 173 -2.94 -4.09 15.04
C LEU A 173 -2.18 -2.79 14.77
N ASP A 174 -1.71 -2.60 13.52
CA ASP A 174 -1.11 -1.35 13.03
C ASP A 174 0.05 -0.87 13.90
N LEU A 175 1.21 -1.51 13.70
CA LEU A 175 2.42 -1.24 14.47
C LEU A 175 2.98 0.15 14.13
N ALA A 176 3.12 1.02 15.15
CA ALA A 176 3.95 2.21 15.07
C ALA A 176 5.43 1.81 15.18
N TYR A 177 6.36 2.71 14.89
CA TYR A 177 7.80 2.41 14.93
C TYR A 177 8.25 1.85 16.29
N GLU A 178 7.72 2.39 17.38
CA GLU A 178 8.04 1.91 18.73
C GLU A 178 7.51 0.52 19.02
N ASP A 179 6.37 0.13 18.46
CA ASP A 179 5.86 -1.24 18.53
C ASP A 179 6.72 -2.17 17.67
N ASP A 180 6.94 -1.80 16.40
CA ASP A 180 7.69 -2.53 15.38
C ASP A 180 9.14 -2.86 15.84
N SER A 181 9.82 -1.88 16.43
CA SER A 181 11.20 -2.04 16.91
C SER A 181 11.37 -3.01 18.11
N ARG A 182 10.28 -3.38 18.78
CA ARG A 182 10.25 -4.32 19.91
C ARG A 182 9.45 -5.57 19.61
N ALA A 183 8.93 -5.69 18.39
CA ALA A 183 8.05 -6.79 18.03
C ALA A 183 8.81 -8.12 18.07
N GLU A 184 8.24 -9.10 18.75
CA GLU A 184 8.65 -10.51 18.71
C GLU A 184 8.28 -11.15 17.39
N VAL A 185 7.17 -10.71 16.81
CA VAL A 185 6.68 -11.07 15.48
C VAL A 185 6.22 -9.81 14.78
N ASP A 186 6.77 -9.51 13.59
CA ASP A 186 6.29 -8.50 12.66
C ASP A 186 5.67 -9.17 11.44
N MET A 187 4.48 -8.73 11.06
CA MET A 187 3.77 -9.29 9.92
C MET A 187 3.06 -8.19 9.12
N ASN A 188 3.18 -8.27 7.79
CA ASN A 188 2.49 -7.42 6.86
C ASN A 188 1.50 -8.24 6.04
N ILE A 189 0.24 -7.83 6.02
CA ILE A 189 -0.85 -8.52 5.34
C ILE A 189 -1.40 -7.63 4.25
N VAL A 190 -1.54 -8.17 3.04
CA VAL A 190 -2.17 -7.52 1.90
C VAL A 190 -3.35 -8.37 1.45
N LYS A 191 -4.54 -7.78 1.39
CA LYS A 191 -5.76 -8.47 0.96
C LYS A 191 -6.54 -7.65 -0.07
N THR A 192 -7.27 -8.37 -0.89
CA THR A 192 -8.32 -7.81 -1.76
C THR A 192 -9.55 -7.43 -0.92
N GLY A 193 -10.41 -6.61 -1.48
CA GLY A 193 -11.67 -6.22 -0.85
C GLY A 193 -12.58 -7.42 -0.53
N ASP A 194 -12.60 -8.45 -1.40
CA ASP A 194 -13.35 -9.70 -1.18
C ASP A 194 -12.68 -10.66 -0.17
N GLY A 195 -11.61 -10.21 0.49
CA GLY A 195 -10.96 -10.92 1.61
C GLY A 195 -9.89 -11.94 1.22
N ARG A 196 -9.49 -12.04 -0.05
CA ARG A 196 -8.42 -12.95 -0.49
C ARG A 196 -7.05 -12.36 -0.18
N PHE A 197 -6.11 -13.22 0.19
CA PHE A 197 -4.73 -12.83 0.46
C PHE A 197 -3.95 -12.62 -0.84
N ILE A 198 -3.23 -11.51 -0.92
CA ILE A 198 -2.23 -11.23 -1.95
C ILE A 198 -0.84 -11.51 -1.40
N GLU A 199 -0.61 -11.11 -0.15
CA GLU A 199 0.65 -11.35 0.54
C GLU A 199 0.41 -11.57 2.03
N VAL A 200 1.13 -12.53 2.61
CA VAL A 200 1.31 -12.74 4.04
C VAL A 200 2.81 -12.82 4.26
N GLN A 201 3.40 -11.76 4.78
CA GLN A 201 4.82 -11.69 5.11
C GLN A 201 4.95 -11.56 6.61
N GLY A 202 5.60 -12.51 7.26
CA GLY A 202 5.80 -12.51 8.70
C GLY A 202 7.14 -13.07 9.10
N THR A 203 7.75 -12.45 10.10
CA THR A 203 9.04 -12.83 10.64
C THR A 203 8.96 -12.89 12.16
N ALA A 204 9.52 -13.93 12.74
CA ALA A 204 9.78 -14.01 14.18
C ALA A 204 11.20 -13.51 14.45
N GLU A 205 11.33 -12.46 15.25
CA GLU A 205 12.64 -11.87 15.59
C GLU A 205 13.35 -12.59 16.74
N GLY A 206 12.68 -13.50 17.43
CA GLY A 206 13.24 -14.24 18.55
C GLY A 206 12.67 -15.66 18.61
N GLN A 207 11.54 -15.83 19.28
CA GLN A 207 10.88 -17.13 19.41
C GLN A 207 9.91 -17.36 18.26
N PRO A 208 9.84 -18.57 17.66
CA PRO A 208 8.84 -18.91 16.65
C PRO A 208 7.43 -18.69 17.20
N PHE A 209 6.52 -18.25 16.33
CA PHE A 209 5.09 -18.13 16.65
C PHE A 209 4.32 -19.37 16.19
N ASP A 210 3.28 -19.70 16.92
CA ASP A 210 2.44 -20.86 16.67
C ASP A 210 1.22 -20.52 15.79
N ARG A 211 0.41 -21.55 15.50
CA ARG A 211 -0.78 -21.41 14.67
C ARG A 211 -1.84 -20.51 15.30
N ALA A 212 -2.04 -20.56 16.60
CA ALA A 212 -3.03 -19.74 17.29
C ALA A 212 -2.65 -18.25 17.23
N GLN A 213 -1.35 -17.95 17.39
CA GLN A 213 -0.82 -16.59 17.24
C GLN A 213 -0.99 -16.08 15.80
N LEU A 214 -0.71 -16.93 14.80
CA LEU A 214 -0.96 -16.57 13.40
C LEU A 214 -2.44 -16.24 13.15
N ASP A 215 -3.35 -17.10 13.62
CA ASP A 215 -4.78 -16.90 13.41
C ASP A 215 -5.28 -15.62 14.12
N ALA A 216 -4.75 -15.29 15.30
CA ALA A 216 -5.05 -14.04 16.00
C ALA A 216 -4.56 -12.80 15.21
N LEU A 217 -3.35 -12.85 14.67
CA LEU A 217 -2.79 -11.78 13.84
C LEU A 217 -3.59 -11.58 12.54
N LEU A 218 -3.99 -12.66 11.88
CA LEU A 218 -4.84 -12.60 10.70
C LEU A 218 -6.21 -12.00 11.01
N GLY A 219 -6.82 -12.33 12.15
CA GLY A 219 -8.08 -11.73 12.61
C GLY A 219 -7.98 -10.22 12.83
N LEU A 220 -6.87 -9.74 13.45
CA LEU A 220 -6.61 -8.31 13.59
C LEU A 220 -6.40 -7.64 12.23
N ALA A 221 -5.68 -8.30 11.31
CA ALA A 221 -5.47 -7.77 9.97
C ALA A 221 -6.78 -7.62 9.19
N ASP A 222 -7.71 -8.57 9.32
CA ASP A 222 -9.02 -8.49 8.68
C ASP A 222 -9.80 -7.25 9.16
N GLU A 223 -9.82 -6.99 10.44
CA GLU A 223 -10.47 -5.81 11.01
C GLU A 223 -9.80 -4.50 10.53
N GLY A 224 -8.47 -4.45 10.55
CA GLY A 224 -7.72 -3.28 10.07
C GLY A 224 -7.96 -2.99 8.58
N ILE A 225 -7.90 -4.02 7.74
CA ILE A 225 -8.13 -3.91 6.30
C ILE A 225 -9.57 -3.47 6.00
N ARG A 226 -10.56 -4.00 6.71
CA ARG A 226 -11.95 -3.58 6.59
C ARG A 226 -12.12 -2.08 6.86
N GLN A 227 -11.48 -1.55 7.91
CA GLN A 227 -11.51 -0.12 8.24
C GLN A 227 -10.79 0.73 7.18
N LEU A 228 -9.64 0.29 6.65
CA LEU A 228 -8.93 0.98 5.58
C LEU A 228 -9.72 0.98 4.28
N SER A 229 -10.33 -0.16 3.92
CA SER A 229 -11.20 -0.27 2.75
C SER A 229 -12.43 0.66 2.84
N ALA A 230 -13.00 0.86 4.02
CA ALA A 230 -14.07 1.83 4.21
C ALA A 230 -13.62 3.27 3.90
N LYS A 231 -12.36 3.63 4.25
CA LYS A 231 -11.79 4.94 3.92
C LYS A 231 -11.52 5.10 2.42
N GLN A 232 -11.05 4.04 1.75
CA GLN A 232 -10.89 4.02 0.29
C GLN A 232 -12.25 4.13 -0.41
N ARG A 233 -13.27 3.39 0.08
CA ARG A 233 -14.65 3.44 -0.44
C ARG A 233 -15.24 4.85 -0.39
N ALA A 234 -14.98 5.61 0.66
CA ALA A 234 -15.47 6.98 0.79
C ALA A 234 -14.94 7.90 -0.33
N ILE A 235 -13.82 7.59 -0.94
CA ILE A 235 -13.17 8.39 -2.00
C ILE A 235 -13.47 7.82 -3.39
N VAL A 236 -13.27 6.51 -3.59
CA VAL A 236 -13.31 5.87 -4.91
C VAL A 236 -14.40 4.79 -5.05
N GLY A 237 -15.34 4.70 -4.11
CA GLY A 237 -16.42 3.70 -4.13
C GLY A 237 -17.38 3.79 -5.32
N HIS A 238 -17.40 4.91 -6.01
CA HIS A 238 -18.15 5.10 -7.26
C HIS A 238 -17.41 4.53 -8.49
N LEU A 239 -16.15 4.13 -8.37
CA LEU A 239 -15.28 3.63 -9.43
C LEU A 239 -15.12 2.12 -9.41
N VAL A 240 -15.16 1.51 -8.24
CA VAL A 240 -14.88 0.09 -8.04
C VAL A 240 -15.81 -0.48 -6.98
N LYS A 241 -16.19 -1.75 -7.13
CA LYS A 241 -16.97 -2.43 -6.09
C LYS A 241 -16.11 -2.68 -4.86
N PHE A 242 -16.67 -2.32 -3.71
CA PHE A 242 -16.18 -2.75 -2.41
C PHE A 242 -17.21 -3.74 -1.86
N PRO A 243 -16.80 -4.83 -1.25
CA PRO A 243 -17.72 -5.73 -0.54
C PRO A 243 -18.36 -4.98 0.64
N ASP A 244 -19.55 -5.41 1.01
CA ASP A 244 -20.33 -4.83 2.13
C ASP A 244 -19.71 -5.19 3.48
#